data_a35243032ddab00f7ad1f10438e5d500
#
_entry.id   a35243032ddab00f7ad1f10438e5d500
#
_cell.length_a   1.000
_cell.length_b   1.000
_cell.length_c   1.000
_cell.angle_alpha   90.00
_cell.angle_beta   90.00
_cell.angle_gamma   90.00
#
_symmetry.space_group_name_H-M   'P 1'
#
loop_
_entity.id
_entity.type
_entity.pdbx_description
1 polymer ?
#
loop_
_entity_poly.entity_id
_entity_poly.type
_entity_poly.pdbx_seq_one_letter_code
_entity_poly.pdbx_strand_id
1 'polypeptide(L)'
;LAGDDKQQQSSQNRTHGKTSLSGKKTMFHKAITRLLAPLLLLAFVGGCSQPATPDVSFTTLDGQTSRLSALRGKVVLVNFWATTCTTCVAEMPKLVDTHNKFAAQGFETLAIAMSYDPPDYVRNYARNNALPFKVAVDASGEAAKGFDDVRLTPTTFLIDERGQVVQKFLGEPDFDKLHARIAQLLAEPA
;
A
#
# COMPACT_ATOMS: atom_id res chain seq x y z
N LEU A 1 -34.52 -24.58 44.33
CA LEU A 1 -35.87 -24.98 43.89
C LEU A 1 -35.78 -25.14 42.38
N ALA A 2 -35.51 -26.32 41.89
CA ALA A 2 -36.38 -27.48 41.76
C ALA A 2 -37.31 -27.39 40.57
N GLY A 3 -37.18 -28.35 39.74
CA GLY A 3 -38.06 -29.19 39.02
C GLY A 3 -37.72 -29.28 37.53
N ASP A 4 -37.08 -30.34 36.98
CA ASP A 4 -37.62 -31.71 36.70
C ASP A 4 -38.94 -31.61 35.89
N ASP A 5 -39.05 -32.26 34.76
CA ASP A 5 -39.19 -33.69 34.49
C ASP A 5 -39.31 -33.86 32.96
N LYS A 6 -38.58 -34.78 32.39
CA LYS A 6 -38.92 -36.18 31.97
C LYS A 6 -39.89 -36.36 30.80
N GLN A 7 -39.38 -37.12 29.88
CA GLN A 7 -39.90 -38.41 29.35
C GLN A 7 -40.99 -38.26 28.27
N GLN A 8 -41.15 -39.08 27.26
CA GLN A 8 -40.68 -40.42 26.96
C GLN A 8 -41.23 -40.78 25.57
N GLN A 9 -40.42 -41.54 24.79
CA GLN A 9 -40.76 -42.79 24.14
C GLN A 9 -41.99 -42.86 23.18
N SER A 10 -41.84 -43.39 22.05
CA SER A 10 -42.07 -44.78 21.64
C SER A 10 -42.55 -44.79 20.16
N SER A 11 -41.95 -45.45 19.29
CA SER A 11 -41.90 -46.88 18.94
C SER A 11 -42.69 -47.17 17.66
N GLN A 12 -41.97 -47.83 16.74
CA GLN A 12 -42.44 -48.97 15.87
C GLN A 12 -43.53 -48.66 14.81
N ASN A 13 -43.51 -49.13 13.59
CA ASN A 13 -43.19 -50.48 13.14
C ASN A 13 -43.30 -50.57 11.59
N ARG A 14 -42.44 -51.37 10.94
CA ARG A 14 -42.68 -52.35 9.87
C ARG A 14 -43.64 -51.94 8.72
N THR A 15 -43.43 -52.22 7.46
CA THR A 15 -43.05 -53.50 6.80
C THR A 15 -42.89 -53.29 5.28
N HIS A 16 -41.95 -54.03 4.71
CA HIS A 16 -41.97 -54.74 3.40
C HIS A 16 -42.55 -54.09 2.12
N GLY A 17 -41.72 -54.04 1.14
CA GLY A 17 -42.12 -53.97 -0.27
C GLY A 17 -40.91 -54.07 -1.21
N LYS A 18 -40.44 -55.31 -1.44
CA LYS A 18 -39.52 -55.61 -2.56
C LYS A 18 -40.28 -55.46 -3.89
N THR A 19 -39.73 -54.65 -4.80
CA THR A 19 -39.83 -54.96 -6.23
C THR A 19 -38.61 -54.49 -6.98
N SER A 20 -37.90 -55.41 -7.49
CA SER A 20 -36.85 -55.36 -8.49
C SER A 20 -37.39 -54.81 -9.81
N LEU A 21 -36.71 -53.81 -10.40
CA LEU A 21 -36.69 -53.64 -11.84
C LEU A 21 -35.32 -53.10 -12.27
N SER A 22 -34.63 -54.02 -12.87
CA SER A 22 -33.41 -53.88 -13.65
C SER A 22 -33.58 -52.90 -14.80
N GLY A 23 -32.53 -52.15 -15.10
CA GLY A 23 -32.44 -51.66 -16.46
C GLY A 23 -31.74 -50.33 -16.69
N LYS A 24 -30.43 -50.38 -16.90
CA LYS A 24 -29.70 -49.56 -17.89
C LYS A 24 -30.08 -48.08 -18.01
N LYS A 25 -29.46 -47.20 -17.22
CA LYS A 25 -29.27 -45.77 -17.56
C LYS A 25 -28.10 -45.10 -16.74
N THR A 26 -26.92 -45.67 -16.75
CA THR A 26 -25.76 -45.09 -16.05
C THR A 26 -24.52 -44.95 -16.92
N MET A 27 -24.68 -44.77 -18.23
CA MET A 27 -23.52 -44.60 -19.11
C MET A 27 -23.37 -43.21 -19.77
N PHE A 28 -24.36 -42.34 -19.64
CA PHE A 28 -24.33 -41.03 -20.31
C PHE A 28 -23.94 -39.85 -19.40
N HIS A 29 -23.97 -40.03 -18.06
CA HIS A 29 -23.66 -38.92 -17.13
C HIS A 29 -22.18 -38.80 -16.74
N LYS A 30 -21.34 -39.83 -17.01
CA LYS A 30 -19.90 -39.78 -16.66
C LYS A 30 -19.02 -39.10 -17.70
N ALA A 31 -19.51 -38.90 -18.93
CA ALA A 31 -18.75 -38.28 -20.00
C ALA A 31 -18.86 -36.74 -19.98
N ILE A 32 -19.98 -36.18 -19.51
CA ILE A 32 -20.19 -34.72 -19.50
C ILE A 32 -19.50 -34.03 -18.31
N THR A 33 -19.35 -34.72 -17.18
CA THR A 33 -18.72 -34.15 -15.96
C THR A 33 -17.20 -34.03 -16.08
N ARG A 34 -16.56 -34.76 -17.01
CA ARG A 34 -15.09 -34.71 -17.20
C ARG A 34 -14.61 -33.59 -18.16
N LEU A 35 -15.51 -32.99 -18.95
CA LEU A 35 -15.18 -31.92 -19.90
C LEU A 35 -15.44 -30.51 -19.34
N LEU A 36 -16.19 -30.37 -18.24
CA LEU A 36 -16.47 -29.08 -17.61
C LEU A 36 -15.52 -28.74 -16.47
N ALA A 37 -14.72 -29.68 -15.96
CA ALA A 37 -13.80 -29.47 -14.87
C ALA A 37 -12.57 -28.57 -15.20
N PRO A 38 -12.00 -28.57 -16.43
CA PRO A 38 -10.88 -27.68 -16.73
C PRO A 38 -11.28 -26.24 -17.07
N LEU A 39 -12.55 -25.93 -17.32
CA LEU A 39 -12.98 -24.59 -17.71
C LEU A 39 -13.24 -23.65 -16.52
N LEU A 40 -13.37 -24.20 -15.31
CA LEU A 40 -13.64 -23.41 -14.10
C LEU A 40 -12.37 -22.90 -13.37
N LEU A 41 -11.18 -23.34 -13.79
CA LEU A 41 -9.91 -22.97 -13.14
C LEU A 41 -9.23 -21.72 -13.72
N LEU A 42 -9.78 -21.11 -14.77
CA LEU A 42 -9.18 -19.93 -15.44
C LEU A 42 -9.76 -18.57 -15.02
N ALA A 43 -10.65 -18.52 -14.05
CA ALA A 43 -11.39 -17.29 -13.73
C ALA A 43 -10.96 -16.55 -12.44
N PHE A 44 -9.81 -16.88 -11.84
CA PHE A 44 -9.35 -16.22 -10.60
C PHE A 44 -7.96 -15.57 -10.71
N VAL A 45 -7.70 -14.88 -11.82
CA VAL A 45 -6.61 -13.89 -11.84
C VAL A 45 -7.27 -12.50 -11.87
N GLY A 46 -8.08 -12.21 -10.87
CA GLY A 46 -8.48 -10.86 -10.53
C GLY A 46 -7.31 -10.20 -9.80
N GLY A 47 -6.31 -9.71 -10.54
CA GLY A 47 -5.27 -8.88 -9.97
C GLY A 47 -5.93 -7.67 -9.34
N CYS A 48 -5.80 -7.50 -8.02
CA CYS A 48 -6.05 -6.22 -7.36
C CYS A 48 -5.10 -5.21 -7.98
N SER A 49 -5.55 -4.44 -8.98
CA SER A 49 -4.84 -3.27 -9.46
C SER A 49 -4.83 -2.27 -8.32
N GLN A 50 -3.72 -2.19 -7.59
CA GLN A 50 -3.48 -1.07 -6.69
C GLN A 50 -3.46 0.21 -7.54
N PRO A 51 -4.01 1.33 -7.04
CA PRO A 51 -4.00 2.59 -7.77
C PRO A 51 -2.55 2.93 -8.14
N ALA A 52 -2.34 3.21 -9.43
CA ALA A 52 -1.01 3.53 -9.94
C ALA A 52 -0.51 4.80 -9.24
N THR A 53 0.71 4.74 -8.71
CA THR A 53 1.39 5.92 -8.16
C THR A 53 1.51 6.99 -9.24
N PRO A 54 1.19 8.25 -8.95
CA PRO A 54 1.29 9.32 -9.91
C PRO A 54 2.75 9.51 -10.33
N ASP A 55 3.01 9.57 -11.63
CA ASP A 55 4.35 9.87 -12.14
C ASP A 55 4.54 11.39 -12.25
N VAL A 56 4.68 12.03 -11.10
CA VAL A 56 4.86 13.47 -11.01
C VAL A 56 6.29 13.89 -11.37
N SER A 57 6.41 15.06 -12.00
CA SER A 57 7.69 15.74 -12.21
C SER A 57 8.03 16.60 -10.99
N PHE A 58 9.27 16.66 -10.61
CA PHE A 58 9.76 17.54 -9.56
C PHE A 58 11.11 18.16 -9.94
N THR A 59 11.35 19.39 -9.47
CA THR A 59 12.64 20.08 -9.65
C THR A 59 13.27 20.30 -8.27
N THR A 60 14.45 19.74 -8.08
CA THR A 60 15.21 19.87 -6.83
C THR A 60 15.81 21.25 -6.66
N LEU A 61 16.23 21.59 -5.45
CA LEU A 61 16.78 22.91 -5.14
C LEU A 61 18.08 23.27 -5.90
N ASP A 62 18.80 22.25 -6.41
CA ASP A 62 19.95 22.40 -7.30
C ASP A 62 19.58 22.56 -8.78
N GLY A 63 18.28 22.62 -9.09
CA GLY A 63 17.75 22.85 -10.43
C GLY A 63 17.61 21.59 -11.30
N GLN A 64 17.86 20.42 -10.76
CA GLN A 64 17.68 19.17 -11.52
C GLN A 64 16.18 18.80 -11.58
N THR A 65 15.66 18.65 -12.80
CA THR A 65 14.30 18.14 -13.00
C THR A 65 14.32 16.63 -13.23
N SER A 66 13.46 15.94 -12.51
CA SER A 66 13.31 14.49 -12.60
C SER A 66 11.84 14.08 -12.47
N ARG A 67 11.56 12.83 -12.69
CA ARG A 67 10.23 12.23 -12.48
C ARG A 67 10.30 11.20 -11.37
N LEU A 68 9.19 10.99 -10.70
CA LEU A 68 9.10 9.98 -9.64
C LEU A 68 9.44 8.57 -10.17
N SER A 69 9.06 8.27 -11.42
CA SER A 69 9.39 7.00 -12.08
C SER A 69 10.90 6.75 -12.23
N ALA A 70 11.74 7.79 -12.19
CA ALA A 70 13.20 7.65 -12.20
C ALA A 70 13.76 7.09 -10.88
N LEU A 71 12.94 7.03 -9.83
CA LEU A 71 13.30 6.46 -8.53
C LEU A 71 12.86 4.99 -8.38
N ARG A 72 12.28 4.37 -9.41
CA ARG A 72 11.96 2.93 -9.39
C ARG A 72 13.22 2.10 -9.13
N GLY A 73 13.05 0.96 -8.47
CA GLY A 73 14.15 0.15 -7.95
C GLY A 73 14.65 0.61 -6.59
N LYS A 74 14.00 1.64 -6.02
CA LYS A 74 14.24 2.08 -4.64
C LYS A 74 12.93 2.11 -3.86
N VAL A 75 13.02 1.89 -2.56
CA VAL A 75 11.96 2.26 -1.62
C VAL A 75 12.03 3.77 -1.42
N VAL A 76 10.94 4.48 -1.67
CA VAL A 76 10.92 5.95 -1.64
C VAL A 76 9.95 6.47 -0.59
N LEU A 77 10.41 7.43 0.22
CA LEU A 77 9.58 8.21 1.12
C LEU A 77 9.37 9.60 0.52
N VAL A 78 8.14 9.90 0.07
CA VAL A 78 7.75 11.23 -0.40
C VAL A 78 7.05 11.95 0.73
N ASN A 79 7.63 13.06 1.19
CA ASN A 79 7.09 13.88 2.28
C ASN A 79 6.69 15.24 1.75
N PHE A 80 5.41 15.61 1.88
CA PHE A 80 4.91 16.96 1.60
C PHE A 80 4.95 17.78 2.87
N TRP A 81 5.62 18.93 2.81
CA TRP A 81 5.92 19.77 3.96
C TRP A 81 5.93 21.25 3.65
N ALA A 82 6.10 22.10 4.67
CA ALA A 82 6.36 23.54 4.53
C ALA A 82 7.24 24.06 5.68
N THR A 83 8.01 25.10 5.42
CA THR A 83 8.85 25.75 6.46
C THR A 83 8.03 26.42 7.55
N THR A 84 6.77 26.77 7.25
CA THR A 84 5.81 27.38 8.18
C THR A 84 4.99 26.34 8.97
N CYS A 85 5.15 25.06 8.65
CA CYS A 85 4.46 23.96 9.32
C CYS A 85 5.27 23.47 10.51
N THR A 86 4.87 23.82 11.72
CA THR A 86 5.59 23.49 12.96
C THR A 86 5.83 22.00 13.13
N THR A 87 4.83 21.16 12.86
CA THR A 87 4.95 19.70 12.94
C THR A 87 5.93 19.18 11.92
N CYS A 88 5.92 19.73 10.67
CA CYS A 88 6.87 19.33 9.62
C CYS A 88 8.31 19.63 10.04
N VAL A 89 8.55 20.81 10.60
CA VAL A 89 9.88 21.20 11.09
C VAL A 89 10.33 20.31 12.24
N ALA A 90 9.42 19.93 13.14
CA ALA A 90 9.71 19.06 14.27
C ALA A 90 10.01 17.60 13.85
N GLU A 91 9.40 17.10 12.77
CA GLU A 91 9.67 15.74 12.28
C GLU A 91 10.92 15.64 11.39
N MET A 92 11.42 16.76 10.83
CA MET A 92 12.53 16.76 9.87
C MET A 92 13.81 16.05 10.36
N PRO A 93 14.25 16.20 11.63
CA PRO A 93 15.37 15.43 12.14
C PRO A 93 15.16 13.91 12.07
N LYS A 94 13.93 13.44 12.33
CA LYS A 94 13.58 12.01 12.24
C LYS A 94 13.58 11.50 10.80
N LEU A 95 13.24 12.36 9.82
CA LEU A 95 13.38 12.03 8.40
C LEU A 95 14.85 11.94 8.00
N VAL A 96 15.72 12.82 8.55
CA VAL A 96 17.17 12.74 8.36
C VAL A 96 17.73 11.43 8.92
N ASP A 97 17.36 11.05 10.14
CA ASP A 97 17.77 9.79 10.76
C ASP A 97 17.29 8.59 9.94
N THR A 98 16.04 8.64 9.44
CA THR A 98 15.48 7.59 8.59
C THR A 98 16.26 7.46 7.29
N HIS A 99 16.54 8.57 6.62
CA HIS A 99 17.34 8.56 5.39
C HIS A 99 18.72 7.98 5.63
N ASN A 100 19.45 8.46 6.64
CA ASN A 100 20.79 8.00 6.97
C ASN A 100 20.83 6.51 7.30
N LYS A 101 19.78 6.01 7.96
CA LYS A 101 19.67 4.58 8.33
C LYS A 101 19.51 3.65 7.12
N PHE A 102 18.77 4.07 6.09
CA PHE A 102 18.34 3.18 5.01
C PHE A 102 18.90 3.52 3.63
N ALA A 103 19.48 4.72 3.40
CA ALA A 103 19.93 5.16 2.08
C ALA A 103 20.89 4.18 1.39
N ALA A 104 21.84 3.60 2.14
CA ALA A 104 22.81 2.64 1.62
C ALA A 104 22.18 1.29 1.20
N GLN A 105 20.90 1.05 1.59
CA GLN A 105 20.17 -0.18 1.32
C GLN A 105 19.18 -0.04 0.14
N GLY A 106 19.19 1.08 -0.61
CA GLY A 106 18.27 1.30 -1.71
C GLY A 106 17.04 2.15 -1.34
N PHE A 107 17.11 2.89 -0.24
CA PHE A 107 16.07 3.83 0.17
C PHE A 107 16.38 5.25 -0.31
N GLU A 108 15.34 6.04 -0.62
CA GLU A 108 15.45 7.45 -0.98
C GLU A 108 14.37 8.27 -0.27
N THR A 109 14.71 9.48 0.15
CA THR A 109 13.76 10.47 0.66
C THR A 109 13.63 11.62 -0.33
N LEU A 110 12.39 11.99 -0.67
CA LEU A 110 12.05 13.14 -1.49
C LEU A 110 11.13 14.05 -0.67
N ALA A 111 11.66 15.16 -0.16
CA ALA A 111 10.88 16.15 0.55
C ALA A 111 10.39 17.24 -0.42
N ILE A 112 9.08 17.34 -0.62
CA ILE A 112 8.43 18.27 -1.54
C ILE A 112 7.79 19.40 -0.73
N ALA A 113 8.33 20.59 -0.79
CA ALA A 113 7.73 21.77 -0.18
C ALA A 113 6.50 22.19 -0.99
N MET A 114 5.43 22.56 -0.28
CA MET A 114 4.16 22.97 -0.88
C MET A 114 4.30 24.27 -1.69
N SER A 115 3.44 24.46 -2.68
CA SER A 115 3.47 25.62 -3.60
C SER A 115 3.39 27.00 -2.93
N TYR A 116 2.79 27.07 -1.74
CA TYR A 116 2.70 28.31 -0.97
C TYR A 116 3.94 28.64 -0.15
N ASP A 117 4.92 27.73 -0.09
CA ASP A 117 6.16 27.95 0.70
C ASP A 117 7.21 28.64 -0.19
N PRO A 118 7.73 29.82 0.19
CA PRO A 118 8.67 30.55 -0.64
C PRO A 118 9.94 29.72 -0.90
N PRO A 119 10.38 29.55 -2.17
CA PRO A 119 11.54 28.72 -2.49
C PRO A 119 12.82 29.08 -1.75
N ASP A 120 13.03 30.37 -1.45
CA ASP A 120 14.22 30.82 -0.72
C ASP A 120 14.18 30.37 0.76
N TYR A 121 13.00 30.27 1.36
CA TYR A 121 12.86 29.76 2.73
C TYR A 121 13.18 28.27 2.77
N VAL A 122 12.66 27.51 1.81
CA VAL A 122 12.93 26.08 1.65
C VAL A 122 14.43 25.85 1.43
N ARG A 123 15.06 26.61 0.54
CA ARG A 123 16.51 26.54 0.26
C ARG A 123 17.37 26.83 1.50
N ASN A 124 17.01 27.91 2.21
CA ASN A 124 17.71 28.28 3.43
C ASN A 124 17.56 27.24 4.52
N TYR A 125 16.34 26.72 4.70
CA TYR A 125 16.08 25.64 5.66
C TYR A 125 16.89 24.38 5.34
N ALA A 126 16.84 23.91 4.10
CA ALA A 126 17.56 22.70 3.66
C ALA A 126 19.08 22.84 3.88
N ARG A 127 19.64 23.99 3.53
CA ARG A 127 21.06 24.26 3.72
C ARG A 127 21.47 24.37 5.20
N ASN A 128 20.70 25.11 5.99
CA ASN A 128 21.02 25.34 7.41
C ASN A 128 20.91 24.07 8.25
N ASN A 129 20.06 23.15 7.85
CA ASN A 129 19.87 21.84 8.49
C ASN A 129 20.62 20.71 7.79
N ALA A 130 21.43 21.02 6.75
CA ALA A 130 22.24 20.06 6.00
C ALA A 130 21.43 18.80 5.59
N LEU A 131 20.21 18.98 5.01
CA LEU A 131 19.35 17.87 4.65
C LEU A 131 20.05 16.94 3.65
N PRO A 132 20.20 15.63 3.95
CA PRO A 132 21.03 14.71 3.16
C PRO A 132 20.31 14.12 1.95
N PHE A 133 19.06 14.50 1.72
CA PHE A 133 18.16 13.92 0.71
C PHE A 133 17.65 14.97 -0.28
N LYS A 134 16.90 14.51 -1.28
CA LYS A 134 16.31 15.38 -2.30
C LYS A 134 15.24 16.29 -1.72
N VAL A 135 15.40 17.59 -1.93
CA VAL A 135 14.39 18.59 -1.58
C VAL A 135 13.93 19.29 -2.85
N ALA A 136 12.63 19.37 -3.05
CA ALA A 136 11.99 20.03 -4.19
C ALA A 136 10.95 21.04 -3.70
N VAL A 137 10.54 21.96 -4.58
CA VAL A 137 9.41 22.86 -4.37
C VAL A 137 8.35 22.55 -5.43
N ASP A 138 7.13 22.30 -5.01
CA ASP A 138 5.98 22.08 -5.90
C ASP A 138 5.36 23.41 -6.33
N ALA A 139 6.13 24.22 -7.08
CA ALA A 139 5.72 25.58 -7.45
C ALA A 139 4.39 25.63 -8.23
N SER A 140 4.06 24.59 -9.00
CA SER A 140 2.81 24.51 -9.77
C SER A 140 1.63 23.87 -8.99
N GLY A 141 1.92 23.18 -7.87
CA GLY A 141 0.94 22.36 -7.15
C GLY A 141 0.60 21.03 -7.83
N GLU A 142 1.29 20.70 -8.93
CA GLU A 142 0.99 19.48 -9.69
C GLU A 142 1.42 18.21 -8.95
N ALA A 143 2.50 18.26 -8.18
CA ALA A 143 2.92 17.11 -7.38
C ALA A 143 1.90 16.81 -6.29
N ALA A 144 1.50 17.81 -5.51
CA ALA A 144 0.48 17.65 -4.48
C ALA A 144 -0.87 17.15 -5.05
N LYS A 145 -1.28 17.72 -6.20
CA LYS A 145 -2.49 17.29 -6.90
C LYS A 145 -2.41 15.84 -7.37
N GLY A 146 -1.27 15.43 -7.91
CA GLY A 146 -1.05 14.05 -8.38
C GLY A 146 -1.08 13.05 -7.23
N PHE A 147 -0.62 13.41 -6.05
CA PHE A 147 -0.62 12.60 -4.84
C PHE A 147 -1.93 12.70 -4.03
N ASP A 148 -3.08 12.52 -4.72
CA ASP A 148 -4.42 12.52 -4.09
C ASP A 148 -4.76 13.89 -3.46
N ASP A 149 -4.42 14.97 -4.18
CA ASP A 149 -4.75 16.36 -3.83
C ASP A 149 -4.32 16.72 -2.39
N VAL A 150 -3.02 16.56 -2.10
CA VAL A 150 -2.46 16.87 -0.77
C VAL A 150 -2.70 18.32 -0.40
N ARG A 151 -3.47 18.55 0.65
CA ARG A 151 -3.83 19.89 1.18
C ARG A 151 -3.32 20.15 2.59
N LEU A 152 -2.94 19.10 3.29
CA LEU A 152 -2.48 19.17 4.68
C LEU A 152 -1.03 18.69 4.77
N THR A 153 -0.25 19.35 5.63
CA THR A 153 1.14 18.99 5.91
C THR A 153 1.36 18.74 7.40
N PRO A 154 2.21 17.78 7.77
CA PRO A 154 2.92 16.88 6.87
C PRO A 154 1.98 15.79 6.31
N THR A 155 2.17 15.42 5.05
CA THR A 155 1.59 14.21 4.47
C THR A 155 2.71 13.41 3.82
N THR A 156 2.83 12.14 4.18
CA THR A 156 3.93 11.28 3.76
C THR A 156 3.42 10.04 3.06
N PHE A 157 4.07 9.68 1.95
CA PHE A 157 3.78 8.47 1.18
C PHE A 157 5.01 7.57 1.17
N LEU A 158 4.81 6.30 1.50
CA LEU A 158 5.82 5.25 1.33
C LEU A 158 5.54 4.51 0.04
N ILE A 159 6.54 4.39 -0.81
CA ILE A 159 6.48 3.83 -2.15
C ILE A 159 7.47 2.67 -2.22
N ASP A 160 7.03 1.53 -2.76
CA ASP A 160 7.88 0.35 -2.95
C ASP A 160 8.81 0.48 -4.17
N GLU A 161 9.69 -0.49 -4.38
CA GLU A 161 10.65 -0.53 -5.50
C GLU A 161 9.97 -0.59 -6.88
N ARG A 162 8.72 -1.09 -6.95
CA ARG A 162 7.91 -1.11 -8.18
C ARG A 162 7.29 0.25 -8.49
N GLY A 163 7.45 1.21 -7.56
CA GLY A 163 6.88 2.53 -7.66
C GLY A 163 5.40 2.57 -7.28
N GLN A 164 4.92 1.70 -6.39
CA GLN A 164 3.55 1.68 -5.89
C GLN A 164 3.47 2.31 -4.50
N VAL A 165 2.48 3.17 -4.28
CA VAL A 165 2.20 3.69 -2.93
C VAL A 165 1.67 2.54 -2.07
N VAL A 166 2.43 2.17 -1.05
CA VAL A 166 2.07 1.10 -0.11
C VAL A 166 1.52 1.62 1.21
N GLN A 167 1.79 2.90 1.53
CA GLN A 167 1.26 3.53 2.74
C GLN A 167 1.20 5.04 2.61
N LYS A 168 0.17 5.68 3.20
CA LYS A 168 -0.01 7.12 3.35
C LYS A 168 -0.13 7.45 4.82
N PHE A 169 0.54 8.51 5.25
CA PHE A 169 0.46 9.06 6.60
C PHE A 169 -0.02 10.50 6.50
N LEU A 170 -1.01 10.86 7.30
CA LEU A 170 -1.47 12.22 7.50
C LEU A 170 -1.01 12.67 8.88
N GLY A 171 -0.21 13.72 8.95
CA GLY A 171 0.53 14.08 10.15
C GLY A 171 1.83 13.29 10.29
N GLU A 172 2.53 13.49 11.41
CA GLU A 172 3.79 12.82 11.72
C GLU A 172 3.57 11.29 11.83
N PRO A 173 4.33 10.46 11.09
CA PRO A 173 4.22 9.01 11.20
C PRO A 173 4.81 8.50 12.53
N ASP A 174 4.32 7.33 12.97
CA ASP A 174 5.02 6.53 13.98
C ASP A 174 6.31 5.99 13.34
N PHE A 175 7.45 6.56 13.71
CA PHE A 175 8.74 6.25 13.08
C PHE A 175 9.22 4.83 13.33
N ASP A 176 8.86 4.20 14.45
CA ASP A 176 9.23 2.80 14.71
C ASP A 176 8.50 1.88 13.74
N LYS A 177 7.20 2.11 13.50
CA LYS A 177 6.43 1.36 12.51
C LYS A 177 6.86 1.68 11.08
N LEU A 178 7.18 2.92 10.78
CA LEU A 178 7.72 3.33 9.48
C LEU A 178 9.03 2.61 9.19
N HIS A 179 9.97 2.59 10.14
CA HIS A 179 11.26 1.89 10.00
C HIS A 179 11.09 0.38 9.79
N ALA A 180 10.17 -0.25 10.55
CA ALA A 180 9.87 -1.67 10.37
C ALA A 180 9.33 -1.95 8.95
N ARG A 181 8.43 -1.08 8.45
CA ARG A 181 7.87 -1.24 7.11
C ARG A 181 8.90 -0.99 6.00
N ILE A 182 9.76 0.03 6.13
CA ILE A 182 10.87 0.27 5.19
C ILE A 182 11.80 -0.95 5.14
N ALA A 183 12.22 -1.46 6.30
CA ALA A 183 13.09 -2.64 6.37
C ALA A 183 12.46 -3.87 5.72
N GLN A 184 11.16 -4.07 5.88
CA GLN A 184 10.42 -5.14 5.22
C GLN A 184 10.46 -4.98 3.70
N LEU A 185 10.16 -3.79 3.17
CA LEU A 185 10.16 -3.52 1.72
C LEU A 185 11.54 -3.72 1.10
N LEU A 186 12.61 -3.29 1.78
CA LEU A 186 13.99 -3.47 1.32
C LEU A 186 14.47 -4.93 1.34
N ALA A 187 13.78 -5.81 2.07
CA ALA A 187 14.06 -7.24 2.11
C ALA A 187 13.23 -8.05 1.11
N GLU A 188 12.18 -7.47 0.52
CA GLU A 188 11.34 -8.12 -0.47
C GLU A 188 12.06 -8.09 -1.84
N PRO A 189 12.09 -9.19 -2.61
CA PRO A 189 12.63 -9.14 -3.97
C PRO A 189 11.74 -8.28 -4.88
N ALA A 190 12.39 -7.43 -5.71
CA ALA A 190 11.75 -6.55 -6.68
C ALA A 190 10.90 -7.30 -7.73
#